data_d679a261754f888b12564c9166847fcb
#
_entry.id   d679a261754f888b12564c9166847fcb
#
_cell.length_a   1.000
_cell.length_b   1.000
_cell.length_c   1.000
_cell.angle_alpha   90.00
_cell.angle_beta   90.00
_cell.angle_gamma   90.00
#
_symmetry.space_group_name_H-M   'P 1'
#
loop_
_entity.id
_entity.type
_entity.pdbx_description
1 polymer ?
#
loop_
_entity_poly.entity_id
_entity_poly.type
_entity_poly.pdbx_seq_one_letter_code
_entity_poly.pdbx_strand_id
1 'polypeptide(L)'
;ECELFAGAVFRRDAGSDERGRWLLSKGMPEQWWINYQRGSMKLRMRMGLTSFKHVGIFPEQAANWDFIYDNVVRINGSSGSPARVLNLFAYTGGASLAARSAGADVTHVDSVKQVVPWSRENMEASGLSDIRWIADDALKFARREVKRGKNYDGIILDPPAYCRRPAGEKSLPRQNH
;
A
#
# COMPACT_ATOMS: atom_id res chain seq x y z
N GLU A 1 19.99 -15.90 -16.53
CA GLU A 1 18.93 -16.77 -17.16
C GLU A 1 17.52 -16.20 -17.01
N CYS A 2 17.19 -15.47 -15.92
CA CYS A 2 15.86 -14.85 -15.75
C CYS A 2 15.54 -13.73 -16.75
N GLU A 3 16.52 -13.05 -17.33
CA GLU A 3 16.28 -11.94 -18.27
C GLU A 3 15.71 -12.42 -19.63
N LEU A 4 15.97 -13.65 -20.03
CA LEU A 4 15.55 -14.22 -21.32
C LEU A 4 14.02 -14.39 -21.46
N PHE A 5 13.30 -14.49 -20.34
CA PHE A 5 11.85 -14.72 -20.30
C PHE A 5 11.08 -13.56 -19.67
N ALA A 6 11.77 -12.50 -19.27
CA ALA A 6 11.12 -11.34 -18.65
C ALA A 6 10.43 -10.47 -19.70
N GLY A 7 9.16 -10.15 -19.48
CA GLY A 7 8.42 -9.18 -20.31
C GLY A 7 8.94 -7.76 -20.16
N ALA A 8 9.55 -7.44 -19.00
CA ALA A 8 10.20 -6.16 -18.72
C ALA A 8 11.39 -6.35 -17.80
N VAL A 9 12.47 -5.61 -18.05
CA VAL A 9 13.70 -5.62 -17.22
C VAL A 9 13.98 -4.19 -16.75
N PHE A 10 14.15 -3.99 -15.44
CA PHE A 10 14.53 -2.70 -14.89
C PHE A 10 16.06 -2.55 -14.90
N ARG A 11 16.58 -1.54 -15.59
CA ARG A 11 18.00 -1.17 -15.57
C ARG A 11 18.19 0.10 -14.76
N ARG A 12 19.02 0.01 -13.73
CA ARG A 12 19.36 1.15 -12.88
C ARG A 12 20.22 2.15 -13.60
N ASP A 13 20.05 3.42 -13.27
CA ASP A 13 20.95 4.47 -13.69
C ASP A 13 22.28 4.39 -12.92
N ALA A 14 23.37 4.77 -13.55
CA ALA A 14 24.68 4.79 -12.90
C ALA A 14 24.65 5.73 -11.67
N GLY A 15 25.03 5.18 -10.50
CA GLY A 15 25.07 5.91 -9.24
C GLY A 15 23.73 6.07 -8.52
N SER A 16 22.69 5.37 -8.94
CA SER A 16 21.38 5.38 -8.25
C SER A 16 20.92 3.96 -7.91
N ASP A 17 20.55 3.75 -6.66
CA ASP A 17 19.93 2.48 -6.23
C ASP A 17 18.44 2.41 -6.52
N GLU A 18 17.79 3.54 -6.74
CA GLU A 18 16.33 3.66 -6.84
C GLU A 18 15.86 4.04 -8.25
N ARG A 19 16.64 4.83 -9.00
CA ARG A 19 16.25 5.32 -10.32
C ARG A 19 16.76 4.45 -11.44
N GLY A 20 15.98 4.38 -12.51
CA GLY A 20 16.33 3.62 -13.70
C GLY A 20 15.20 3.64 -14.72
N ARG A 21 15.36 2.80 -15.74
CA ARG A 21 14.40 2.65 -16.83
C ARG A 21 14.02 1.19 -17.04
N TRP A 22 12.80 0.98 -17.47
CA TRP A 22 12.32 -0.32 -17.92
C TRP A 22 12.68 -0.54 -19.38
N LEU A 23 13.21 -1.71 -19.67
CA LEU A 23 13.36 -2.24 -21.02
C LEU A 23 12.24 -3.25 -21.24
N LEU A 24 11.38 -2.95 -22.21
CA LEU A 24 10.18 -3.74 -22.49
C LEU A 24 10.44 -4.69 -23.65
N SER A 25 10.01 -5.93 -23.52
CA SER A 25 9.91 -6.87 -24.63
C SER A 25 8.77 -6.46 -25.56
N LYS A 26 8.84 -6.85 -26.83
CA LYS A 26 7.82 -6.52 -27.83
C LYS A 26 6.44 -7.01 -27.37
N GLY A 27 5.48 -6.09 -27.31
CA GLY A 27 4.10 -6.39 -26.92
C GLY A 27 3.83 -6.38 -25.41
N MET A 28 4.82 -6.10 -24.56
CA MET A 28 4.60 -5.94 -23.12
C MET A 28 3.83 -4.63 -22.86
N PRO A 29 2.66 -4.67 -22.20
CA PRO A 29 1.95 -3.46 -21.84
C PRO A 29 2.68 -2.70 -20.72
N GLU A 30 2.58 -1.39 -20.71
CA GLU A 30 3.10 -0.56 -19.61
C GLU A 30 2.23 -0.65 -18.35
N GLN A 31 0.97 -1.03 -18.51
CA GLN A 31 0.02 -1.20 -17.42
C GLN A 31 -0.84 -2.44 -17.68
N TRP A 32 -1.16 -3.16 -16.59
CA TRP A 32 -2.07 -4.32 -16.63
C TRP A 32 -2.80 -4.47 -15.30
N TRP A 33 -3.77 -5.37 -15.24
CA TRP A 33 -4.55 -5.65 -14.05
C TRP A 33 -4.24 -7.05 -13.52
N ILE A 34 -4.21 -7.16 -12.20
CA ILE A 34 -4.20 -8.45 -11.51
C ILE A 34 -5.42 -8.56 -10.61
N ASN A 35 -5.82 -9.79 -10.34
CA ASN A 35 -6.89 -10.10 -9.40
C ASN A 35 -6.31 -10.90 -8.23
N TYR A 36 -6.73 -10.56 -7.03
CA TYR A 36 -6.49 -11.33 -5.83
C TYR A 36 -7.83 -11.72 -5.22
N GLN A 37 -8.00 -13.01 -4.89
CA GLN A 37 -9.25 -13.50 -4.30
C GLN A 37 -8.97 -14.47 -3.17
N ARG A 38 -9.65 -14.27 -2.02
CA ARG A 38 -9.70 -15.18 -0.90
C ARG A 38 -11.10 -15.13 -0.27
N GLY A 39 -11.83 -16.24 -0.37
CA GLY A 39 -13.23 -16.26 0.04
C GLY A 39 -14.06 -15.17 -0.65
N SER A 40 -14.71 -14.32 0.15
CA SER A 40 -15.49 -13.17 -0.35
C SER A 40 -14.65 -11.93 -0.67
N MET A 41 -13.41 -11.86 -0.23
CA MET A 41 -12.48 -10.77 -0.59
C MET A 41 -12.08 -10.91 -2.06
N LYS A 42 -12.37 -9.88 -2.87
CA LYS A 42 -12.00 -9.80 -4.28
C LYS A 42 -11.37 -8.44 -4.52
N LEU A 43 -10.09 -8.43 -4.84
CA LEU A 43 -9.34 -7.22 -5.13
C LEU A 43 -8.86 -7.26 -6.58
N ARG A 44 -9.03 -6.15 -7.27
CA ARG A 44 -8.49 -5.94 -8.62
C ARG A 44 -7.56 -4.74 -8.59
N MET A 45 -6.30 -4.98 -8.91
CA MET A 45 -5.25 -3.98 -8.74
C MET A 45 -4.54 -3.71 -10.05
N ARG A 46 -4.37 -2.44 -10.37
CA ARG A 46 -3.60 -1.99 -11.52
C ARG A 46 -2.11 -2.11 -11.23
N MET A 47 -1.41 -2.70 -12.15
CA MET A 47 0.04 -2.74 -12.19
C MET A 47 0.53 -1.71 -13.19
N GLY A 48 1.70 -1.14 -12.95
CA GLY A 48 2.32 -0.18 -13.86
C GLY A 48 3.82 -0.08 -13.62
N LEU A 49 4.56 0.10 -14.68
CA LEU A 49 6.01 0.26 -14.63
C LEU A 49 6.34 1.69 -14.19
N THR A 50 6.90 1.86 -13.00
CA THR A 50 7.28 3.17 -12.47
C THR A 50 8.78 3.42 -12.64
N SER A 51 9.18 4.69 -12.62
CA SER A 51 10.60 5.08 -12.66
C SER A 51 11.42 4.62 -11.44
N PHE A 52 10.77 4.09 -10.41
CA PHE A 52 11.35 3.66 -9.14
C PHE A 52 11.39 2.13 -8.97
N LYS A 53 11.43 1.35 -10.03
CA LYS A 53 11.46 -0.13 -9.97
C LYS A 53 10.17 -0.78 -9.42
N HIS A 54 9.27 -0.05 -8.78
CA HIS A 54 8.04 -0.59 -8.24
C HIS A 54 6.97 -0.76 -9.33
N VAL A 55 6.19 -1.81 -9.22
CA VAL A 55 5.16 -2.15 -10.21
C VAL A 55 3.71 -1.95 -9.71
N GLY A 56 3.55 -1.35 -8.54
CA GLY A 56 2.24 -1.05 -7.97
C GLY A 56 1.73 -2.03 -6.94
N ILE A 57 2.48 -3.09 -6.64
CA ILE A 57 2.12 -4.10 -5.63
C ILE A 57 3.37 -4.70 -5.02
N PHE A 58 3.21 -5.19 -3.81
CA PHE A 58 4.14 -6.07 -3.10
C PHE A 58 3.42 -7.40 -2.85
N PRO A 59 3.61 -8.43 -3.70
CA PRO A 59 2.87 -9.69 -3.62
C PRO A 59 3.02 -10.42 -2.29
N GLU A 60 4.15 -10.24 -1.62
CA GLU A 60 4.45 -10.79 -0.29
C GLU A 60 3.48 -10.28 0.78
N GLN A 61 2.83 -9.15 0.55
CA GLN A 61 1.83 -8.57 1.45
C GLN A 61 0.48 -9.30 1.41
N ALA A 62 0.28 -10.27 0.52
CA ALA A 62 -0.98 -11.00 0.41
C ALA A 62 -1.40 -11.66 1.73
N ALA A 63 -0.46 -12.26 2.46
CA ALA A 63 -0.72 -12.84 3.78
C ALA A 63 -1.18 -11.78 4.80
N ASN A 64 -0.65 -10.56 4.72
CA ASN A 64 -1.06 -9.45 5.57
C ASN A 64 -2.46 -8.96 5.20
N TRP A 65 -2.84 -8.96 3.90
CA TRP A 65 -4.20 -8.61 3.48
C TRP A 65 -5.21 -9.61 4.04
N ASP A 66 -4.90 -10.89 4.02
CA ASP A 66 -5.72 -11.95 4.61
C ASP A 66 -5.90 -11.74 6.12
N PHE A 67 -4.80 -11.49 6.81
CA PHE A 67 -4.81 -11.20 8.25
C PHE A 67 -5.65 -9.96 8.60
N ILE A 68 -5.51 -8.88 7.81
CA ILE A 68 -6.30 -7.65 7.99
C ILE A 68 -7.79 -7.94 7.80
N TYR A 69 -8.14 -8.63 6.71
CA TYR A 69 -9.52 -9.00 6.42
C TYR A 69 -10.16 -9.77 7.56
N ASP A 70 -9.52 -10.85 8.02
CA ASP A 70 -10.03 -11.72 9.10
C ASP A 70 -10.21 -10.94 10.40
N ASN A 71 -9.26 -10.08 10.78
CA ASN A 71 -9.36 -9.27 11.98
C ASN A 71 -10.49 -8.24 11.91
N VAL A 72 -10.68 -7.58 10.76
CA VAL A 72 -11.80 -6.65 10.57
C VAL A 72 -13.13 -7.37 10.69
N VAL A 73 -13.31 -8.52 10.04
CA VAL A 73 -14.52 -9.35 10.16
C VAL A 73 -14.79 -9.69 11.64
N ARG A 74 -13.76 -10.10 12.39
CA ARG A 74 -13.87 -10.42 13.82
C ARG A 74 -14.28 -9.20 14.66
N ILE A 75 -13.67 -8.05 14.44
CA ILE A 75 -13.99 -6.80 15.15
C ILE A 75 -15.43 -6.38 14.86
N ASN A 76 -15.85 -6.36 13.60
CA ASN A 76 -17.22 -6.01 13.21
C ASN A 76 -18.25 -6.93 13.85
N GLY A 77 -17.97 -8.23 13.88
CA GLY A 77 -18.85 -9.22 14.53
C GLY A 77 -18.98 -9.04 16.05
N SER A 78 -17.93 -8.53 16.69
CA SER A 78 -17.92 -8.31 18.15
C SER A 78 -18.54 -6.97 18.54
N SER A 79 -18.34 -5.92 17.74
CA SER A 79 -18.78 -4.55 18.07
C SER A 79 -20.17 -4.20 17.55
N GLY A 80 -20.67 -4.94 16.55
CA GLY A 80 -21.91 -4.62 15.84
C GLY A 80 -21.84 -3.35 14.99
N SER A 81 -20.64 -2.79 14.78
CA SER A 81 -20.39 -1.58 13.97
C SER A 81 -19.13 -1.74 13.15
N PRO A 82 -18.99 -1.01 12.00
CA PRO A 82 -17.79 -1.04 11.19
C PRO A 82 -16.54 -0.64 11.98
N ALA A 83 -15.51 -1.47 11.95
CA ALA A 83 -14.21 -1.18 12.52
C ALA A 83 -13.61 0.05 11.83
N ARG A 84 -13.08 0.99 12.59
CA ARG A 84 -12.34 2.15 12.05
C ARG A 84 -10.88 1.79 11.90
N VAL A 85 -10.41 1.75 10.66
CA VAL A 85 -9.04 1.33 10.32
C VAL A 85 -8.26 2.51 9.73
N LEU A 86 -7.09 2.77 10.32
CA LEU A 86 -6.11 3.72 9.82
C LEU A 86 -4.97 2.99 9.14
N ASN A 87 -4.75 3.22 7.84
CA ASN A 87 -3.61 2.70 7.11
C ASN A 87 -2.64 3.85 6.79
N LEU A 88 -1.44 3.78 7.35
CA LEU A 88 -0.34 4.73 7.16
C LEU A 88 0.72 4.12 6.22
N PHE A 89 1.34 4.95 5.37
CA PHE A 89 2.23 4.50 4.29
C PHE A 89 1.52 3.53 3.34
N ALA A 90 0.29 3.88 2.99
CA ALA A 90 -0.68 2.94 2.45
C ALA A 90 -0.47 2.57 0.98
N TYR A 91 0.45 3.24 0.28
CA TYR A 91 0.87 2.99 -1.11
C TYR A 91 -0.34 2.90 -2.06
N THR A 92 -0.41 1.88 -2.92
CA THR A 92 -1.50 1.66 -3.89
C THR A 92 -2.75 1.01 -3.28
N GLY A 93 -2.78 0.82 -1.96
CA GLY A 93 -3.98 0.55 -1.20
C GLY A 93 -4.30 -0.90 -0.92
N GLY A 94 -3.47 -1.89 -1.23
CA GLY A 94 -3.80 -3.30 -1.02
C GLY A 94 -4.38 -3.61 0.37
N ALA A 95 -3.71 -3.17 1.44
CA ALA A 95 -4.18 -3.33 2.82
C ALA A 95 -5.46 -2.54 3.13
N SER A 96 -5.60 -1.32 2.56
CA SER A 96 -6.84 -0.53 2.69
C SER A 96 -8.04 -1.21 2.03
N LEU A 97 -7.82 -1.79 0.84
CA LEU A 97 -8.86 -2.52 0.11
C LEU A 97 -9.26 -3.80 0.84
N ALA A 98 -8.30 -4.53 1.42
CA ALA A 98 -8.58 -5.71 2.24
C ALA A 98 -9.45 -5.36 3.45
N ALA A 99 -9.09 -4.30 4.20
CA ALA A 99 -9.88 -3.81 5.32
C ALA A 99 -11.30 -3.37 4.87
N ARG A 100 -11.39 -2.63 3.75
CA ARG A 100 -12.69 -2.16 3.24
C ARG A 100 -13.56 -3.29 2.74
N SER A 101 -13.00 -4.30 2.08
CA SER A 101 -13.75 -5.47 1.63
C SER A 101 -14.34 -6.30 2.79
N ALA A 102 -13.77 -6.20 3.99
CA ALA A 102 -14.28 -6.76 5.22
C ALA A 102 -15.31 -5.84 5.94
N GLY A 103 -15.65 -4.68 5.34
CA GLY A 103 -16.65 -3.75 5.87
C GLY A 103 -16.10 -2.69 6.85
N ALA A 104 -14.80 -2.43 6.89
CA ALA A 104 -14.24 -1.37 7.73
C ALA A 104 -14.55 0.03 7.19
N ASP A 105 -14.58 1.02 8.10
CA ASP A 105 -14.44 2.45 7.79
C ASP A 105 -12.94 2.78 7.72
N VAL A 106 -12.43 3.00 6.50
CA VAL A 106 -10.99 3.06 6.24
C VAL A 106 -10.52 4.49 5.98
N THR A 107 -9.46 4.90 6.69
CA THR A 107 -8.68 6.10 6.38
C THR A 107 -7.33 5.67 5.82
N HIS A 108 -7.08 6.00 4.56
CA HIS A 108 -5.86 5.71 3.80
C HIS A 108 -4.99 6.96 3.74
N VAL A 109 -3.74 6.84 4.20
CA VAL A 109 -2.79 7.96 4.26
C VAL A 109 -1.50 7.59 3.56
N ASP A 110 -1.12 8.38 2.56
CA ASP A 110 0.19 8.28 1.92
C ASP A 110 0.72 9.67 1.58
N SER A 111 2.04 9.86 1.68
CA SER A 111 2.69 11.14 1.39
C SER A 111 2.92 11.36 -0.11
N VAL A 112 2.94 10.29 -0.90
CA VAL A 112 3.17 10.34 -2.35
C VAL A 112 1.86 10.62 -3.07
N LYS A 113 1.67 11.86 -3.49
CA LYS A 113 0.42 12.32 -4.11
C LYS A 113 -0.03 11.48 -5.32
N GLN A 114 0.91 10.96 -6.10
CA GLN A 114 0.63 10.18 -7.31
C GLN A 114 0.04 8.79 -7.02
N VAL A 115 0.29 8.20 -5.85
CA VAL A 115 -0.25 6.87 -5.52
C VAL A 115 -1.69 6.93 -5.01
N VAL A 116 -2.15 8.06 -4.50
CA VAL A 116 -3.53 8.20 -3.98
C VAL A 116 -4.59 8.04 -5.08
N PRO A 117 -4.49 8.69 -6.26
CA PRO A 117 -5.38 8.40 -7.39
C PRO A 117 -5.32 6.94 -7.84
N TRP A 118 -4.12 6.35 -7.88
CA TRP A 118 -3.94 4.94 -8.23
C TRP A 118 -4.65 4.01 -7.23
N SER A 119 -4.55 4.28 -5.93
CA SER A 119 -5.28 3.52 -4.90
C SER A 119 -6.80 3.62 -5.09
N ARG A 120 -7.30 4.80 -5.49
CA ARG A 120 -8.72 5.00 -5.78
C ARG A 120 -9.18 4.19 -6.99
N GLU A 121 -8.39 4.18 -8.08
CA GLU A 121 -8.65 3.33 -9.24
C GLU A 121 -8.74 1.85 -8.86
N ASN A 122 -7.84 1.38 -7.99
CA ASN A 122 -7.85 0.02 -7.47
C ASN A 122 -9.10 -0.27 -6.63
N MET A 123 -9.56 0.69 -5.82
CA MET A 123 -10.81 0.58 -5.06
C MET A 123 -12.01 0.42 -6.00
N GLU A 124 -12.15 1.30 -6.98
CA GLU A 124 -13.24 1.30 -7.95
C GLU A 124 -13.24 0.00 -8.78
N ALA A 125 -12.06 -0.43 -9.25
CA ALA A 125 -11.90 -1.68 -10.00
C ALA A 125 -12.22 -2.93 -9.17
N SER A 126 -12.07 -2.85 -7.84
CA SER A 126 -12.44 -3.90 -6.89
C SER A 126 -13.95 -3.88 -6.53
N GLY A 127 -14.73 -2.96 -7.09
CA GLY A 127 -16.15 -2.78 -6.75
C GLY A 127 -16.38 -2.26 -5.34
N LEU A 128 -15.39 -1.59 -4.75
CA LEU A 128 -15.44 -1.01 -3.41
C LEU A 128 -15.70 0.51 -3.48
N SER A 129 -16.12 1.10 -2.36
CA SER A 129 -16.36 2.54 -2.19
C SER A 129 -15.98 2.99 -0.78
N ASP A 130 -16.12 4.29 -0.50
CA ASP A 130 -16.11 4.87 0.85
C ASP A 130 -14.81 4.67 1.64
N ILE A 131 -13.67 4.90 0.99
CA ILE A 131 -12.38 5.06 1.65
C ILE A 131 -12.03 6.55 1.74
N ARG A 132 -11.64 7.00 2.93
CA ARG A 132 -11.15 8.37 3.16
C ARG A 132 -9.69 8.48 2.72
N TRP A 133 -9.44 9.21 1.63
CA TRP A 133 -8.11 9.40 1.02
C TRP A 133 -7.41 10.64 1.55
N ILE A 134 -6.19 10.48 2.02
CA ILE A 134 -5.35 11.56 2.58
C ILE A 134 -3.97 11.54 1.94
N ALA A 135 -3.60 12.61 1.25
CA ALA A 135 -2.26 12.83 0.74
C ALA A 135 -1.47 13.69 1.72
N ASP A 136 -0.81 13.09 2.72
CA ASP A 136 -0.08 13.78 3.78
C ASP A 136 0.98 12.90 4.44
N ASP A 137 1.90 13.55 5.16
CA ASP A 137 2.86 12.86 6.02
C ASP A 137 2.15 12.10 7.16
N ALA A 138 2.51 10.83 7.34
CA ALA A 138 1.87 9.92 8.28
C ALA A 138 1.95 10.45 9.73
N LEU A 139 3.11 10.97 10.16
CA LEU A 139 3.29 11.48 11.52
C LEU A 139 2.49 12.77 11.75
N LYS A 140 2.50 13.68 10.78
CA LYS A 140 1.68 14.90 10.84
C LYS A 140 0.20 14.56 10.92
N PHE A 141 -0.26 13.62 10.11
CA PHE A 141 -1.65 13.17 10.12
C PHE A 141 -2.00 12.56 11.49
N ALA A 142 -1.22 11.60 11.99
CA ALA A 142 -1.46 10.95 13.27
C ALA A 142 -1.54 11.96 14.43
N ARG A 143 -0.61 12.94 14.49
CA ARG A 143 -0.66 14.01 15.51
C ARG A 143 -1.94 14.83 15.44
N ARG A 144 -2.48 15.10 14.25
CA ARG A 144 -3.76 15.82 14.11
C ARG A 144 -4.94 14.99 14.57
N GLU A 145 -4.97 13.70 14.26
CA GLU A 145 -6.03 12.80 14.71
C GLU A 145 -6.05 12.65 16.24
N VAL A 146 -4.88 12.56 16.87
CA VAL A 146 -4.75 12.59 18.34
C VAL A 146 -5.33 13.90 18.93
N LYS A 147 -4.97 15.06 18.37
CA LYS A 147 -5.51 16.35 18.82
C LYS A 147 -7.04 16.46 18.64
N ARG A 148 -7.60 15.74 17.69
CA ARG A 148 -9.06 15.69 17.42
C ARG A 148 -9.79 14.64 18.26
N GLY A 149 -9.08 13.91 19.13
CA GLY A 149 -9.64 12.81 19.91
C GLY A 149 -10.15 11.63 19.05
N LYS A 150 -9.60 11.46 17.85
CA LYS A 150 -10.00 10.34 16.98
C LYS A 150 -9.33 9.05 17.43
N ASN A 151 -10.13 7.99 17.50
CA ASN A 151 -9.69 6.64 17.83
C ASN A 151 -9.92 5.72 16.63
N TYR A 152 -9.09 4.69 16.53
CA TYR A 152 -9.16 3.64 15.51
C TYR A 152 -9.14 2.28 16.19
N ASP A 153 -9.88 1.33 15.64
CA ASP A 153 -9.96 -0.05 16.14
C ASP A 153 -8.80 -0.90 15.59
N GLY A 154 -8.20 -0.45 14.48
CA GLY A 154 -7.02 -1.04 13.88
C GLY A 154 -6.11 0.01 13.23
N ILE A 155 -4.80 -0.16 13.39
CA ILE A 155 -3.79 0.66 12.72
C ILE A 155 -2.87 -0.26 11.92
N ILE A 156 -2.76 0.01 10.61
CA ILE A 156 -1.82 -0.66 9.71
C ILE A 156 -0.64 0.29 9.54
N LEU A 157 0.56 -0.20 9.80
CA LEU A 157 1.78 0.59 9.80
C LEU A 157 2.90 -0.21 9.11
N ASP A 158 3.22 0.16 7.87
CA ASP A 158 4.31 -0.44 7.08
C ASP A 158 5.24 0.66 6.54
N PRO A 159 6.06 1.27 7.41
CA PRO A 159 6.92 2.38 7.03
C PRO A 159 8.07 1.89 6.14
N PRO A 160 8.52 2.72 5.18
CA PRO A 160 9.72 2.42 4.39
C PRO A 160 10.95 2.29 5.30
N ALA A 161 11.89 1.41 4.92
CA ALA A 161 13.12 1.13 5.69
C ALA A 161 13.97 2.40 5.99
N TYR A 162 13.76 3.47 5.22
CA TYR A 162 14.45 4.76 5.34
C TYR A 162 13.46 5.87 5.69
N CYS A 163 12.76 5.77 6.81
CA CYS A 163 12.15 6.97 7.39
C CYS A 163 13.27 7.96 7.73
N ARG A 164 13.42 9.04 6.96
CA ARG A 164 14.36 10.11 7.27
C ARG A 164 13.97 10.68 8.63
N ARG A 165 14.86 10.50 9.62
CA ARG A 165 14.75 11.24 10.85
C ARG A 165 14.89 12.74 10.53
N PRO A 166 14.28 13.63 11.32
CA PRO A 166 14.56 15.07 11.23
C PRO A 166 16.08 15.29 11.26
N ALA A 167 16.58 16.17 10.39
CA ALA A 167 18.00 16.42 10.20
C ALA A 167 18.74 16.54 11.53
N GLY A 168 19.67 15.63 11.83
CA GLY A 168 20.56 15.69 12.99
C GLY A 168 20.83 14.39 13.74
N GLU A 169 20.01 13.36 13.63
CA GLU A 169 20.28 12.10 14.34
C GLU A 169 20.96 11.06 13.46
N LYS A 170 22.17 10.63 13.86
CA LYS A 170 22.90 9.51 13.23
C LYS A 170 22.16 8.20 13.46
N SER A 171 22.03 7.39 12.41
CA SER A 171 21.48 6.05 12.49
C SER A 171 22.28 5.18 13.45
N LEU A 172 21.61 4.51 14.39
CA LEU A 172 22.22 3.44 15.17
C LEU A 172 22.57 2.27 14.24
N PRO A 173 23.74 1.63 14.40
CA PRO A 173 24.10 0.47 13.60
C PRO A 173 23.11 -0.67 13.87
N ARG A 174 22.77 -1.43 12.80
CA ARG A 174 22.00 -2.68 12.90
C ARG A 174 22.72 -3.63 13.83
N GLN A 175 22.11 -4.04 14.92
CA GLN A 175 22.54 -5.22 15.65
C GLN A 175 22.08 -6.44 14.86
N ASN A 176 23.04 -7.16 14.25
CA ASN A 176 22.79 -8.48 13.69
C ASN A 176 22.58 -9.46 14.85
N HIS A 177 21.43 -10.07 14.89
CA HIS A 177 21.18 -11.32 15.62
C HIS A 177 20.88 -12.41 14.61
#